data_d4dcf6bf02bf7efd6f757e6e382e9cd4
#
_entry.id   d4dcf6bf02bf7efd6f757e6e382e9cd4
#
_cell.length_a   1.000
_cell.length_b   1.000
_cell.length_c   1.000
_cell.angle_alpha   90.00
_cell.angle_beta   90.00
_cell.angle_gamma   90.00
#
_symmetry.space_group_name_H-M   'P 1'
#
loop_
_entity.id
_entity.type
_entity.pdbx_description
1 polymer ?
#
loop_
_entity_poly.entity_id
_entity_poly.type
_entity_poly.pdbx_seq_one_letter_code
_entity_poly.pdbx_strand_id
1 'polypeptide(L)'
;MDKKEEVKLIEGSRYKIISIGGRDNSLETEGIFKGYASIGIEEAGLLIEMGESHGTEKGKLRIVPLHAILAIDILDEKQHVETGDEKESAQYYG
;
A
#
# COMPACT_ATOMS: atom_id res chain seq x y z
N MET A 1 -1.28 -1.68 -27.81
CA MET A 1 -1.16 -1.99 -27.17
C MET A 1 -1.54 -2.19 -26.60
N ASP A 2 -1.64 -2.47 -26.41
CA ASP A 2 -1.86 -2.77 -25.73
C ASP A 2 -1.95 -3.17 -24.64
N LYS A 3 -1.32 -3.45 -24.39
CA LYS A 3 -1.21 -4.09 -23.18
C LYS A 3 -1.24 -3.15 -22.05
N LYS A 4 -2.14 -3.35 -21.21
CA LYS A 4 -2.28 -2.51 -20.09
C LYS A 4 -1.40 -2.98 -19.01
N GLU A 5 -0.61 -2.10 -18.45
CA GLU A 5 0.21 -2.47 -17.35
C GLU A 5 -0.58 -2.55 -16.10
N GLU A 6 -0.40 -3.61 -15.34
CA GLU A 6 -1.04 -3.74 -14.07
C GLU A 6 -0.11 -3.28 -12.99
N VAL A 7 -0.53 -2.32 -12.19
CA VAL A 7 0.28 -1.84 -11.10
C VAL A 7 -0.32 -2.36 -9.82
N LYS A 8 0.45 -3.09 -9.07
CA LYS A 8 0.00 -3.65 -7.82
C LYS A 8 0.79 -3.08 -6.68
N LEU A 9 0.13 -2.93 -5.54
CA LEU A 9 0.82 -2.50 -4.34
C LEU A 9 1.63 -3.66 -3.80
N ILE A 10 2.82 -3.35 -3.33
CA ILE A 10 3.74 -4.36 -2.85
C ILE A 10 3.90 -4.23 -1.35
N GLU A 11 3.62 -5.32 -0.63
CA GLU A 11 3.74 -5.31 0.82
C GLU A 11 5.17 -5.00 1.21
N GLY A 12 5.32 -4.18 2.24
CA GLY A 12 6.62 -3.77 2.70
C GLY A 12 7.12 -2.49 2.07
N SER A 13 6.41 -2.01 1.05
CA SER A 13 6.80 -0.76 0.38
C SER A 13 6.18 0.42 1.07
N ARG A 14 6.75 1.60 0.83
CA ARG A 14 6.24 2.82 1.43
C ARG A 14 5.44 3.62 0.43
N TYR A 15 4.28 4.03 0.85
CA TYR A 15 3.38 4.81 0.01
C TYR A 15 2.83 5.98 0.79
N LYS A 16 2.40 6.99 0.06
CA LYS A 16 1.63 8.07 0.64
C LYS A 16 0.25 7.99 0.01
N ILE A 17 -0.75 7.80 0.85
CA ILE A 17 -2.11 7.61 0.38
C ILE A 17 -2.90 8.86 0.71
N ILE A 18 -3.53 9.41 -0.31
CA ILE A 18 -4.36 10.59 -0.16
C ILE A 18 -5.79 10.13 -0.26
N SER A 19 -6.55 10.37 0.77
CA SER A 19 -7.93 9.89 0.81
C SER A 19 -8.85 11.02 1.24
N ILE A 20 -10.13 10.77 1.13
CA ILE A 20 -11.14 11.72 1.55
C ILE A 20 -11.05 11.86 3.06
N GLY A 21 -10.90 13.08 3.51
CA GLY A 21 -10.81 13.33 4.93
C GLY A 21 -12.05 14.04 5.41
N GLY A 22 -11.89 15.27 5.80
CA GLY A 22 -13.02 16.04 6.24
C GLY A 22 -13.73 16.66 5.06
N ARG A 23 -14.47 17.71 5.36
CA ARG A 23 -15.31 18.30 4.39
C ARG A 23 -14.57 18.85 3.18
N ASP A 24 -13.59 19.65 3.43
CA ASP A 24 -12.83 20.27 2.36
C ASP A 24 -11.39 19.83 2.33
N ASN A 25 -11.05 18.82 3.11
CA ASN A 25 -9.67 18.43 3.25
C ASN A 25 -9.47 16.99 2.85
N SER A 26 -8.28 16.70 2.42
CA SER A 26 -7.91 15.30 2.21
C SER A 26 -7.11 14.85 3.42
N LEU A 27 -7.04 13.55 3.58
CA LEU A 27 -6.26 12.94 4.62
C LEU A 27 -5.06 12.27 3.97
N GLU A 28 -3.90 12.51 4.53
CA GLU A 28 -2.70 11.86 4.01
C GLU A 28 -2.22 10.80 4.98
N THR A 29 -1.89 9.65 4.43
CA THR A 29 -1.35 8.56 5.22
C THR A 29 -0.06 8.10 4.58
N GLU A 30 1.02 8.22 5.29
CA GLU A 30 2.31 7.78 4.79
C GLU A 30 2.77 6.61 5.64
N GLY A 31 3.23 5.55 5.01
CA GLY A 31 3.72 4.43 5.78
C GLY A 31 3.95 3.21 4.94
N ILE A 32 4.09 2.10 5.63
CA ILE A 32 4.40 0.83 5.00
C ILE A 32 3.11 0.07 4.74
N PHE A 33 2.98 -0.40 3.52
CA PHE A 33 1.80 -1.18 3.14
C PHE A 33 1.94 -2.58 3.71
N LYS A 34 0.96 -2.98 4.50
CA LYS A 34 1.01 -4.28 5.17
C LYS A 34 0.00 -5.26 4.57
N GLY A 35 -0.70 -4.88 3.54
CA GLY A 35 -1.68 -5.76 2.93
C GLY A 35 -3.05 -5.14 2.99
N TYR A 36 -4.05 -5.96 2.73
CA TYR A 36 -5.43 -5.49 2.71
C TYR A 36 -6.16 -5.96 3.94
N ALA A 37 -7.15 -5.20 4.34
CA ALA A 37 -7.97 -5.54 5.48
C ALA A 37 -9.42 -5.50 5.07
N SER A 38 -10.23 -6.35 5.69
CA SER A 38 -11.66 -6.33 5.48
C SER A 38 -12.30 -5.38 6.46
N ILE A 39 -13.24 -4.58 5.95
CA ILE A 39 -13.96 -3.66 6.80
C ILE A 39 -15.43 -3.93 6.61
N GLY A 40 -16.00 -4.75 7.45
CA GLY A 40 -17.39 -5.06 7.28
C GLY A 40 -17.60 -6.10 6.19
N ILE A 41 -18.78 -6.11 5.63
CA ILE A 41 -19.17 -7.20 4.77
C ILE A 41 -18.59 -7.16 3.37
N GLU A 42 -18.62 -6.02 2.75
CA GLU A 42 -18.18 -5.95 1.36
C GLU A 42 -17.18 -4.88 1.11
N GLU A 43 -16.44 -4.51 2.12
CA GLU A 43 -15.48 -3.44 1.97
C GLU A 43 -14.09 -3.89 2.34
N ALA A 44 -13.14 -3.32 1.65
CA ALA A 44 -11.75 -3.59 1.96
C ALA A 44 -11.01 -2.28 2.09
N GLY A 45 -9.87 -2.32 2.73
CA GLY A 45 -9.02 -1.17 2.87
C GLY A 45 -7.58 -1.55 2.83
N LEU A 46 -6.74 -0.56 2.74
CA LEU A 46 -5.31 -0.74 2.82
C LEU A 46 -4.89 -0.69 4.27
N LEU A 47 -4.04 -1.61 4.67
CA LEU A 47 -3.52 -1.61 6.02
C LEU A 47 -2.14 -0.98 5.97
N ILE A 48 -1.97 0.14 6.66
CA ILE A 48 -0.74 0.92 6.60
C ILE A 48 -0.16 1.07 8.00
N GLU A 49 1.11 0.77 8.12
CA GLU A 49 1.83 1.05 9.36
C GLU A 49 2.39 2.44 9.21
N MET A 50 1.88 3.38 9.97
CA MET A 50 2.18 4.79 9.78
C MET A 50 3.63 5.10 10.08
N GLY A 51 4.21 5.95 9.26
CA GLY A 51 5.62 6.24 9.32
C GLY A 51 5.94 7.54 10.03
N GLU A 52 7.14 8.03 9.76
CA GLU A 52 7.69 9.17 10.50
C GLU A 52 6.86 10.43 10.44
N SER A 53 6.21 10.67 9.32
CA SER A 53 5.45 11.90 9.16
C SER A 53 4.28 12.00 10.11
N HIS A 54 3.92 10.91 10.76
CA HIS A 54 2.77 10.90 11.64
C HIS A 54 3.11 11.13 13.11
N GLY A 55 4.38 11.44 13.39
CA GLY A 55 4.75 11.81 14.75
C GLY A 55 4.45 10.73 15.77
N THR A 56 3.64 11.08 16.76
CA THR A 56 3.34 10.12 17.82
C THR A 56 2.53 8.93 17.35
N GLU A 57 1.95 9.03 16.15
CA GLU A 57 1.17 7.91 15.62
C GLU A 57 2.05 6.95 14.84
N LYS A 58 3.32 7.26 14.73
CA LYS A 58 4.23 6.39 14.01
C LYS A 58 4.18 4.97 14.56
N GLY A 59 4.12 4.00 13.67
CA GLY A 59 4.10 2.60 14.05
C GLY A 59 2.72 2.05 14.28
N LYS A 60 1.72 2.91 14.40
CA LYS A 60 0.37 2.43 14.55
C LYS A 60 -0.21 2.06 13.20
N LEU A 61 -1.16 1.16 13.22
CA LEU A 61 -1.79 0.70 12.00
C LEU A 61 -3.01 1.54 11.68
N ARG A 62 -3.18 1.84 10.41
CA ARG A 62 -4.35 2.57 9.94
C ARG A 62 -4.94 1.82 8.77
N ILE A 63 -6.26 1.72 8.74
CA ILE A 63 -6.94 1.14 7.61
C ILE A 63 -7.54 2.27 6.80
N VAL A 64 -7.17 2.32 5.51
CA VAL A 64 -7.69 3.35 4.62
C VAL A 64 -8.66 2.67 3.66
N PRO A 65 -9.95 2.99 3.74
CA PRO A 65 -10.92 2.34 2.87
C PRO A 65 -10.63 2.57 1.40
N LEU A 66 -10.76 1.55 0.60
CA LEU A 66 -10.41 1.67 -0.81
C LEU A 66 -11.23 2.73 -1.51
N HIS A 67 -12.51 2.79 -1.21
CA HIS A 67 -13.37 3.73 -1.93
C HIS A 67 -13.12 5.19 -1.55
N ALA A 68 -12.34 5.42 -0.52
CA ALA A 68 -12.03 6.79 -0.10
C ALA A 68 -10.72 7.28 -0.68
N ILE A 69 -10.00 6.43 -1.39
CA ILE A 69 -8.67 6.79 -1.87
C ILE A 69 -8.77 7.65 -3.11
N LEU A 70 -8.05 8.77 -3.08
CA LEU A 70 -7.99 9.67 -4.22
C LEU A 70 -6.73 9.46 -5.04
N ALA A 71 -5.63 9.16 -4.36
CA ALA A 71 -4.35 8.97 -5.05
C ALA A 71 -3.40 8.21 -4.14
N ILE A 72 -2.46 7.52 -4.75
CA ILE A 72 -1.42 6.82 -4.01
C ILE A 72 -0.10 7.19 -4.65
N ASP A 73 0.80 7.76 -3.85
CA ASP A 73 2.13 8.09 -4.32
C ASP A 73 3.09 7.01 -3.88
N ILE A 74 3.90 6.54 -4.79
CA ILE A 74 4.89 5.51 -4.48
C ILE A 74 6.14 6.20 -4.00
N LEU A 75 6.48 5.98 -2.73
CA LEU A 75 7.65 6.62 -2.16
C LEU A 75 8.88 5.75 -2.25
N ASP A 76 8.73 4.46 -1.93
CA ASP A 76 9.86 3.58 -1.92
C ASP A 76 9.37 2.16 -2.06
N GLU A 77 9.43 1.64 -3.26
CA GLU A 77 8.85 0.34 -3.54
C GLU A 77 9.88 -0.75 -3.43
N LYS A 78 9.55 -1.77 -2.66
CA LYS A 78 10.44 -2.89 -2.53
C LYS A 78 10.52 -3.63 -3.83
N GLN A 79 11.70 -4.18 -4.10
CA GLN A 79 11.86 -4.97 -5.28
C GLN A 79 11.07 -6.24 -5.13
N HIS A 80 10.30 -6.52 -6.15
CA HIS A 80 9.55 -7.75 -6.15
C HIS A 80 10.44 -8.78 -6.79
N VAL A 81 10.99 -9.68 -6.02
CA VAL A 81 11.85 -10.71 -6.54
C VAL A 81 11.02 -11.91 -6.89
N GLU A 82 11.14 -12.30 -8.03
CA GLU A 82 10.33 -13.40 -8.43
C GLU A 82 10.96 -14.65 -8.30
N THR A 83 10.77 -14.52 -8.20
CA THR A 83 11.36 -15.11 -8.14
C THR A 83 11.36 -15.85 -8.42
N GLY A 84 11.30 -15.92 -8.76
CA GLY A 84 11.65 -16.24 -8.99
C GLY A 84 11.45 -16.73 -8.66
N ASP A 85 11.33 -16.90 -8.66
CA ASP A 85 11.52 -16.95 -8.58
C ASP A 85 11.37 -17.30 -8.02
N GLU A 86 10.98 -17.60 -8.10
CA GLU A 86 11.27 -17.50 -7.95
C GLU A 86 11.47 -17.85 -7.62
N LYS A 87 11.33 -18.61 -7.86
CA LYS A 87 11.96 -18.63 -7.99
C LYS A 87 12.43 -18.84 -7.64
N GLU A 88 12.17 -19.40 -7.74
CA GLU A 88 13.04 -19.26 -7.89
C GLU A 88 13.43 -19.30 -7.53
N SER A 89 13.14 -20.05 -7.54
CA SER A 89 14.03 -19.79 -7.63
C SER A 89 14.31 -19.99 -7.31
N ALA A 90 14.10 -20.51 -7.33
CA ALA A 90 14.88 -20.35 -7.50
C ALA A 90 15.12 -20.65 -7.39
N GLN A 91 14.89 -21.00 -7.52
CA GLN A 91 15.50 -20.83 -7.92
C GLN A 91 15.90 -20.81 -7.93
N TYR A 92 15.74 -21.37 -8.07
CA TYR A 92 16.43 -20.98 -8.71
C TYR A 92 16.86 -21.09 -8.58
N TYR A 93 16.70 -21.59 -8.63
CA TYR A 93 17.48 -21.19 -9.05
C TYR A 93 17.70 -21.14 -8.79
N GLY A 94 16.98 -21.78 -8.92
CA GLY A 94 17.39 -21.21 -8.95
C GLY A 94 17.33 -21.14 -8.81
#